data_73700720fb8c2cdac5056cea57661b41
#
_entry.id   73700720fb8c2cdac5056cea57661b41
#
_cell.length_a   1.000
_cell.length_b   1.000
_cell.length_c   1.000
_cell.angle_alpha   90.00
_cell.angle_beta   90.00
_cell.angle_gamma   90.00
#
_symmetry.space_group_name_H-M   'P 1'
#
loop_
_entity.id
_entity.type
_entity.pdbx_description
1 polymer ?
#
loop_
_entity_poly.entity_id
_entity_poly.type
_entity_poly.pdbx_seq_one_letter_code
_entity_poly.pdbx_strand_id
1 'polypeptide(L)'
;MPEDLPRPIDDGACDHLIGMKLPDIDLLATDGSVVNLSTQKRKTVVYCYPMTGKPGIPLPEGWDEIPGARGCTPQSCSFRDHHFELSALGADVFGLSAQDTEYQREMVERLHLPFLVLSDANFKFCELMRLPTFEVSGMRLLKRVTMIAENNSVVGVHYPIFPSDSDAKWVIDQLSHSV
;
A
#
# COMPACT_ATOMS: atom_id res chain seq x y z
N MET A 1 -1.40 -15.15 11.36
CA MET A 1 -0.45 -15.42 10.25
C MET A 1 0.38 -16.64 10.61
N PRO A 2 0.86 -17.45 9.65
CA PRO A 2 1.83 -18.50 9.94
C PRO A 2 3.08 -17.91 10.62
N GLU A 3 3.63 -18.64 11.60
CA GLU A 3 4.76 -18.14 12.39
C GLU A 3 6.11 -18.17 11.64
N ASP A 4 6.20 -18.97 10.58
CA ASP A 4 7.43 -19.24 9.83
C ASP A 4 7.51 -18.53 8.47
N LEU A 5 6.83 -17.40 8.30
CA LEU A 5 6.92 -16.65 7.04
C LEU A 5 8.31 -16.05 6.83
N PRO A 6 8.88 -16.15 5.61
CA PRO A 6 10.17 -15.55 5.31
C PRO A 6 10.12 -14.02 5.46
N ARG A 7 11.10 -13.48 6.19
CA ARG A 7 11.20 -12.03 6.39
C ARG A 7 11.82 -11.37 5.17
N PRO A 8 11.22 -10.28 4.67
CA PRO A 8 11.86 -9.50 3.63
C PRO A 8 13.11 -8.81 4.17
N ILE A 9 14.11 -8.66 3.30
CA ILE A 9 15.38 -7.96 3.60
C ILE A 9 15.34 -6.63 2.88
N ASP A 10 15.87 -5.60 3.51
CA ASP A 10 16.08 -4.30 2.85
C ASP A 10 17.14 -4.46 1.76
N ASP A 11 16.72 -4.32 0.52
CA ASP A 11 17.55 -4.41 -0.68
C ASP A 11 17.86 -3.03 -1.29
N GLY A 12 17.53 -1.93 -0.57
CA GLY A 12 17.71 -0.56 -1.03
C GLY A 12 16.77 -0.14 -2.17
N ALA A 13 15.80 -0.98 -2.54
CA ALA A 13 14.94 -0.75 -3.70
C ALA A 13 14.04 0.49 -3.57
N CYS A 14 13.89 1.02 -2.35
CA CYS A 14 13.06 2.19 -2.06
C CYS A 14 13.84 3.43 -1.59
N ASP A 15 15.18 3.39 -1.54
CA ASP A 15 16.03 4.50 -1.03
C ASP A 15 15.83 5.80 -1.81
N HIS A 16 15.51 5.69 -3.10
CA HIS A 16 15.32 6.84 -3.99
C HIS A 16 14.00 7.58 -3.78
N LEU A 17 13.04 7.02 -3.03
CA LEU A 17 11.68 7.56 -2.91
C LEU A 17 11.62 8.85 -2.09
N ILE A 18 12.45 9.01 -1.07
CA ILE A 18 12.48 10.23 -0.25
C ILE A 18 12.79 11.45 -1.13
N GLY A 19 11.96 12.46 -1.04
CA GLY A 19 12.06 13.70 -1.83
C GLY A 19 11.43 13.61 -3.23
N MET A 20 11.06 12.41 -3.71
CA MET A 20 10.32 12.29 -4.96
C MET A 20 8.94 12.95 -4.86
N LYS A 21 8.49 13.50 -5.97
CA LYS A 21 7.11 13.96 -6.10
C LYS A 21 6.20 12.84 -6.53
N LEU A 22 5.01 12.78 -5.95
CA LEU A 22 3.97 11.89 -6.45
C LEU A 22 3.61 12.28 -7.88
N PRO A 23 3.45 11.32 -8.80
CA PRO A 23 3.20 11.61 -10.20
C PRO A 23 1.80 12.21 -10.41
N ASP A 24 1.73 13.17 -11.33
CA ASP A 24 0.47 13.78 -11.77
C ASP A 24 -0.25 12.85 -12.75
N ILE A 25 -0.90 11.84 -12.19
CA ILE A 25 -1.70 10.85 -12.93
C ILE A 25 -2.99 10.53 -12.20
N ASP A 26 -3.98 10.17 -12.97
CA ASP A 26 -5.28 9.75 -12.48
C ASP A 26 -5.31 8.25 -12.25
N LEU A 27 -5.77 7.83 -11.06
CA LEU A 27 -5.95 6.45 -10.64
C LEU A 27 -7.43 6.19 -10.34
N LEU A 28 -7.96 5.08 -10.84
CA LEU A 28 -9.34 4.69 -10.57
C LEU A 28 -9.45 4.15 -9.13
N ALA A 29 -10.43 4.68 -8.38
CA ALA A 29 -10.69 4.31 -7.00
C ALA A 29 -11.86 3.34 -6.85
N THR A 30 -11.94 2.66 -5.72
CA THR A 30 -12.94 1.63 -5.42
C THR A 30 -14.38 2.15 -5.31
N ASP A 31 -14.59 3.44 -5.11
CA ASP A 31 -15.91 4.08 -5.16
C ASP A 31 -16.33 4.51 -6.57
N GLY A 32 -15.49 4.28 -7.58
CA GLY A 32 -15.69 4.68 -8.97
C GLY A 32 -15.20 6.10 -9.28
N SER A 33 -14.70 6.83 -8.31
CA SER A 33 -14.07 8.12 -8.53
C SER A 33 -12.67 7.98 -9.12
N VAL A 34 -12.11 9.10 -9.52
CA VAL A 34 -10.71 9.21 -9.99
C VAL A 34 -9.94 10.03 -8.96
N VAL A 35 -8.80 9.51 -8.53
CA VAL A 35 -7.93 10.15 -7.54
C VAL A 35 -6.58 10.46 -8.17
N ASN A 36 -6.14 11.70 -8.02
CA ASN A 36 -4.79 12.13 -8.34
C ASN A 36 -4.06 12.41 -7.01
N LEU A 37 -3.07 11.56 -6.71
CA LEU A 37 -2.34 11.64 -5.44
C LEU A 37 -1.47 12.90 -5.34
N SER A 38 -1.04 13.48 -6.48
CA SER A 38 -0.20 14.69 -6.50
C SER A 38 -0.94 15.95 -6.06
N THR A 39 -2.26 15.93 -6.11
CA THR A 39 -3.11 17.12 -5.83
C THR A 39 -3.73 17.10 -4.43
N GLN A 40 -3.39 16.12 -3.61
CA GLN A 40 -3.93 16.00 -2.26
C GLN A 40 -3.44 17.15 -1.38
N LYS A 41 -4.35 17.74 -0.59
CA LYS A 41 -4.06 18.89 0.27
C LYS A 41 -3.59 18.51 1.68
N ARG A 42 -3.97 17.33 2.12
CA ARG A 42 -3.57 16.79 3.42
C ARG A 42 -2.34 15.91 3.26
N LYS A 43 -1.71 15.56 4.37
CA LYS A 43 -0.68 14.51 4.37
C LYS A 43 -1.26 13.26 3.70
N THR A 44 -0.53 12.68 2.78
CA THR A 44 -1.00 11.55 1.99
C THR A 44 -0.23 10.31 2.36
N VAL A 45 -0.91 9.29 2.85
CA VAL A 45 -0.36 7.97 3.13
C VAL A 45 -0.79 7.02 2.02
N VAL A 46 0.19 6.47 1.31
CA VAL A 46 -0.05 5.47 0.26
C VAL A 46 0.60 4.17 0.67
N TYR A 47 -0.19 3.16 1.05
CA TYR A 47 0.34 1.83 1.29
C TYR A 47 0.16 0.96 0.05
N CYS A 48 1.28 0.56 -0.53
CA CYS A 48 1.32 -0.38 -1.65
C CYS A 48 1.35 -1.82 -1.12
N TYR A 49 0.57 -2.69 -1.74
CA TYR A 49 0.50 -4.10 -1.36
C TYR A 49 0.45 -4.99 -2.61
N PRO A 50 0.98 -6.22 -2.53
CA PRO A 50 1.01 -7.12 -3.70
C PRO A 50 -0.38 -7.49 -4.20
N MET A 51 -1.12 -8.24 -3.42
CA MET A 51 -2.50 -8.63 -3.71
C MET A 51 -3.20 -9.18 -2.46
N THR A 52 -4.51 -9.02 -2.41
CA THR A 52 -5.35 -9.74 -1.46
C THR A 52 -5.92 -10.99 -2.11
N GLY A 53 -6.08 -12.06 -1.32
CA GLY A 53 -6.87 -13.21 -1.74
C GLY A 53 -8.37 -12.96 -1.57
N LYS A 54 -9.19 -13.69 -2.33
CA LYS A 54 -10.64 -13.78 -2.11
C LYS A 54 -10.97 -15.05 -1.35
N PRO A 55 -11.98 -15.05 -0.45
CA PRO A 55 -12.44 -16.27 0.19
C PRO A 55 -12.80 -17.36 -0.84
N GLY A 56 -12.33 -18.58 -0.60
CA GLY A 56 -12.59 -19.72 -1.48
C GLY A 56 -11.73 -19.78 -2.75
N ILE A 57 -10.86 -18.81 -2.99
CA ILE A 57 -9.91 -18.83 -4.11
C ILE A 57 -8.51 -19.11 -3.55
N PRO A 58 -7.82 -20.16 -4.02
CA PRO A 58 -6.45 -20.45 -3.60
C PRO A 58 -5.50 -19.31 -3.94
N LEU A 59 -4.53 -19.06 -3.07
CA LEU A 59 -3.42 -18.17 -3.38
C LEU A 59 -2.51 -18.80 -4.46
N PRO A 60 -1.74 -17.97 -5.18
CA PRO A 60 -0.75 -18.49 -6.13
C PRO A 60 0.19 -19.50 -5.50
N GLU A 61 0.61 -20.49 -6.26
CA GLU A 61 1.61 -21.46 -5.82
C GLU A 61 2.91 -20.75 -5.41
N GLY A 62 3.51 -21.15 -4.29
CA GLY A 62 4.71 -20.52 -3.77
C GLY A 62 4.49 -19.18 -3.06
N TRP A 63 3.25 -18.71 -2.89
CA TRP A 63 2.95 -17.41 -2.28
C TRP A 63 3.57 -17.21 -0.90
N ASP A 64 3.52 -18.23 -0.04
CA ASP A 64 4.02 -18.16 1.34
C ASP A 64 5.55 -18.24 1.42
N GLU A 65 6.22 -18.63 0.33
CA GLU A 65 7.68 -18.67 0.22
C GLU A 65 8.29 -17.32 -0.19
N ILE A 66 7.44 -16.38 -0.68
CA ILE A 66 7.91 -15.07 -1.12
C ILE A 66 7.97 -14.12 0.08
N PRO A 67 9.18 -13.60 0.46
CA PRO A 67 9.32 -12.68 1.57
C PRO A 67 8.44 -11.43 1.40
N GLY A 68 7.59 -11.17 2.40
CA GLY A 68 6.72 -9.99 2.41
C GLY A 68 5.47 -10.08 1.52
N ALA A 69 5.23 -11.16 0.78
CA ALA A 69 4.03 -11.28 -0.05
C ALA A 69 2.76 -11.42 0.79
N ARG A 70 2.77 -12.30 1.79
CA ARG A 70 1.62 -12.53 2.66
C ARG A 70 1.39 -11.38 3.63
N GLY A 71 0.12 -11.07 3.94
CA GLY A 71 -0.24 -10.08 4.96
C GLY A 71 -0.95 -8.83 4.45
N CYS A 72 -1.47 -8.81 3.21
CA CYS A 72 -2.18 -7.64 2.68
C CYS A 72 -3.48 -7.37 3.44
N THR A 73 -4.24 -8.41 3.79
CA THR A 73 -5.44 -8.28 4.63
C THR A 73 -5.12 -7.73 6.04
N PRO A 74 -4.18 -8.30 6.81
CA PRO A 74 -3.77 -7.71 8.09
C PRO A 74 -3.28 -6.26 7.98
N GLN A 75 -2.53 -5.91 6.94
CA GLN A 75 -2.11 -4.52 6.70
C GLN A 75 -3.30 -3.58 6.50
N SER A 76 -4.22 -3.93 5.60
CA SER A 76 -5.42 -3.13 5.34
C SER A 76 -6.32 -3.00 6.58
N CYS A 77 -6.47 -4.07 7.35
CA CYS A 77 -7.21 -4.03 8.63
C CYS A 77 -6.51 -3.12 9.64
N SER A 78 -5.18 -3.14 9.72
CA SER A 78 -4.43 -2.24 10.61
C SER A 78 -4.68 -0.77 10.26
N PHE A 79 -4.64 -0.40 8.98
CA PHE A 79 -5.00 0.96 8.55
C PHE A 79 -6.47 1.32 8.81
N ARG A 80 -7.39 0.37 8.64
CA ARG A 80 -8.81 0.56 9.01
C ARG A 80 -8.96 0.87 10.50
N ASP A 81 -8.35 0.06 11.33
CA ASP A 81 -8.51 0.13 12.79
C ASP A 81 -7.88 1.42 13.37
N HIS A 82 -6.87 1.98 12.69
CA HIS A 82 -6.20 3.22 13.06
C HIS A 82 -6.66 4.45 12.23
N HIS A 83 -7.69 4.30 11.38
CA HIS A 83 -8.08 5.35 10.44
C HIS A 83 -8.46 6.66 11.12
N PHE A 84 -9.19 6.59 12.25
CA PHE A 84 -9.56 7.79 13.00
C PHE A 84 -8.34 8.55 13.55
N GLU A 85 -7.36 7.83 14.07
CA GLU A 85 -6.13 8.40 14.61
C GLU A 85 -5.29 9.05 13.50
N LEU A 86 -5.13 8.36 12.35
CA LEU A 86 -4.44 8.90 11.18
C LEU A 86 -5.11 10.16 10.64
N SER A 87 -6.44 10.17 10.57
CA SER A 87 -7.20 11.33 10.17
C SER A 87 -7.06 12.51 11.15
N ALA A 88 -7.00 12.25 12.46
CA ALA A 88 -6.75 13.26 13.48
C ALA A 88 -5.34 13.89 13.36
N LEU A 89 -4.36 13.11 12.88
CA LEU A 89 -3.00 13.59 12.58
C LEU A 89 -2.90 14.33 11.22
N GLY A 90 -4.04 14.56 10.56
CA GLY A 90 -4.10 15.31 9.30
C GLY A 90 -3.77 14.49 8.05
N ALA A 91 -3.79 13.16 8.13
CA ALA A 91 -3.45 12.28 7.02
C ALA A 91 -4.69 11.64 6.37
N ASP A 92 -4.67 11.53 5.05
CA ASP A 92 -5.58 10.69 4.27
C ASP A 92 -4.83 9.44 3.82
N VAL A 93 -5.49 8.28 3.94
CA VAL A 93 -4.92 6.97 3.63
C VAL A 93 -5.49 6.45 2.32
N PHE A 94 -4.62 5.93 1.47
CA PHE A 94 -4.96 5.23 0.23
C PHE A 94 -4.22 3.90 0.17
N GLY A 95 -4.96 2.83 -0.14
CA GLY A 95 -4.34 1.59 -0.58
C GLY A 95 -4.03 1.65 -2.08
N LEU A 96 -2.98 0.95 -2.53
CA LEU A 96 -2.64 0.89 -3.95
C LEU A 96 -2.08 -0.50 -4.29
N SER A 97 -2.58 -1.09 -5.36
CA SER A 97 -2.07 -2.35 -5.92
C SER A 97 -2.25 -2.42 -7.42
N ALA A 98 -1.60 -3.40 -8.05
CA ALA A 98 -1.79 -3.71 -9.46
C ALA A 98 -3.08 -4.51 -9.75
N GLN A 99 -3.89 -4.84 -8.76
CA GLN A 99 -5.19 -5.47 -8.96
C GLN A 99 -6.18 -4.49 -9.59
N ASP A 100 -7.14 -5.00 -10.37
CA ASP A 100 -8.18 -4.16 -10.92
C ASP A 100 -9.15 -3.64 -9.83
N THR A 101 -9.88 -2.59 -10.17
CA THR A 101 -10.80 -1.91 -9.23
C THR A 101 -11.93 -2.82 -8.75
N GLU A 102 -12.42 -3.74 -9.58
CA GLU A 102 -13.47 -4.67 -9.19
C GLU A 102 -12.97 -5.64 -8.13
N TYR A 103 -11.74 -6.15 -8.30
CA TYR A 103 -11.11 -7.01 -7.32
C TYR A 103 -10.86 -6.27 -6.00
N GLN A 104 -10.39 -5.03 -6.07
CA GLN A 104 -10.14 -4.20 -4.88
C GLN A 104 -11.44 -3.83 -4.16
N ARG A 105 -12.54 -3.62 -4.89
CA ARG A 105 -13.86 -3.31 -4.30
C ARG A 105 -14.36 -4.44 -3.42
N GLU A 106 -14.21 -5.69 -3.83
CA GLU A 106 -14.53 -6.85 -2.99
C GLU A 106 -13.81 -6.79 -1.63
N MET A 107 -12.51 -6.49 -1.64
CA MET A 107 -11.75 -6.35 -0.41
C MET A 107 -12.26 -5.19 0.46
N VAL A 108 -12.50 -4.02 -0.13
CA VAL A 108 -13.02 -2.85 0.60
C VAL A 108 -14.35 -3.16 1.28
N GLU A 109 -15.27 -3.80 0.57
CA GLU A 109 -16.59 -4.18 1.09
C GLU A 109 -16.47 -5.23 2.20
N ARG A 110 -15.72 -6.31 1.96
CA ARG A 110 -15.54 -7.41 2.91
C ARG A 110 -14.84 -6.98 4.20
N LEU A 111 -13.86 -6.08 4.12
CA LEU A 111 -13.08 -5.62 5.26
C LEU A 111 -13.64 -4.32 5.88
N HIS A 112 -14.68 -3.72 5.28
CA HIS A 112 -15.26 -2.44 5.70
C HIS A 112 -14.20 -1.33 5.80
N LEU A 113 -13.38 -1.16 4.76
CA LEU A 113 -12.33 -0.16 4.74
C LEU A 113 -12.94 1.25 4.60
N PRO A 114 -12.61 2.20 5.48
CA PRO A 114 -13.16 3.56 5.46
C PRO A 114 -12.41 4.52 4.52
N PHE A 115 -11.51 4.00 3.70
CA PHE A 115 -10.68 4.75 2.76
C PHE A 115 -10.68 4.09 1.39
N LEU A 116 -10.23 4.85 0.39
CA LEU A 116 -10.19 4.39 -0.99
C LEU A 116 -8.96 3.50 -1.26
N VAL A 117 -9.16 2.52 -2.13
CA VAL A 117 -8.07 1.73 -2.71
C VAL A 117 -7.99 2.06 -4.20
N LEU A 118 -6.78 2.28 -4.69
CA LEU A 118 -6.48 2.75 -6.03
C LEU A 118 -5.88 1.63 -6.87
N SER A 119 -6.31 1.54 -8.12
CA SER A 119 -5.81 0.54 -9.06
C SER A 119 -4.69 1.12 -9.93
N ASP A 120 -3.53 0.48 -9.87
CA ASP A 120 -2.41 0.67 -10.79
C ASP A 120 -2.25 -0.55 -11.71
N ALA A 121 -3.36 -1.06 -12.25
CA ALA A 121 -3.38 -2.27 -13.08
C ALA A 121 -2.51 -2.16 -14.34
N ASN A 122 -2.23 -0.95 -14.79
CA ASN A 122 -1.33 -0.66 -15.91
C ASN A 122 0.12 -0.35 -15.49
N PHE A 123 0.44 -0.43 -14.20
CA PHE A 123 1.77 -0.15 -13.62
C PHE A 123 2.31 1.26 -13.85
N LYS A 124 1.48 2.22 -14.24
CA LYS A 124 1.92 3.58 -14.56
C LYS A 124 2.47 4.33 -13.32
N PHE A 125 1.79 4.21 -12.17
CA PHE A 125 2.28 4.76 -10.92
C PHE A 125 3.57 4.07 -10.48
N CYS A 126 3.57 2.74 -10.51
CA CYS A 126 4.72 1.91 -10.18
C CYS A 126 5.97 2.30 -11.00
N GLU A 127 5.83 2.46 -12.30
CA GLU A 127 6.94 2.80 -13.19
C GLU A 127 7.46 4.22 -12.97
N LEU A 128 6.57 5.21 -12.81
CA LEU A 128 6.95 6.60 -12.55
C LEU A 128 7.65 6.76 -11.19
N MET A 129 7.20 6.04 -10.18
CA MET A 129 7.83 6.01 -8.86
C MET A 129 8.98 5.01 -8.75
N ARG A 130 9.22 4.18 -9.78
CA ARG A 130 10.22 3.09 -9.77
C ARG A 130 10.07 2.16 -8.56
N LEU A 131 8.81 1.78 -8.26
CA LEU A 131 8.51 0.88 -7.14
C LEU A 131 8.99 -0.54 -7.43
N PRO A 132 9.49 -1.25 -6.42
CA PRO A 132 9.93 -2.63 -6.60
C PRO A 132 8.74 -3.57 -6.86
N THR A 133 8.98 -4.54 -7.72
CA THR A 133 8.00 -5.57 -8.10
C THR A 133 8.60 -6.97 -7.96
N PHE A 134 7.75 -7.98 -7.99
CA PHE A 134 8.13 -9.38 -8.11
C PHE A 134 7.12 -10.12 -8.99
N GLU A 135 7.50 -11.31 -9.42
CA GLU A 135 6.65 -12.17 -10.23
C GLU A 135 6.28 -13.46 -9.48
N VAL A 136 5.04 -13.88 -9.62
CA VAL A 136 4.53 -15.15 -9.09
C VAL A 136 3.44 -15.69 -10.00
N SER A 137 3.52 -16.94 -10.38
CA SER A 137 2.55 -17.60 -11.27
C SER A 137 2.21 -16.78 -12.53
N GLY A 138 3.22 -16.11 -13.12
CA GLY A 138 3.06 -15.26 -14.31
C GLY A 138 2.43 -13.88 -14.06
N MET A 139 2.18 -13.51 -12.81
CA MET A 139 1.68 -12.19 -12.42
C MET A 139 2.82 -11.32 -11.93
N ARG A 140 2.90 -10.08 -12.44
CA ARG A 140 3.74 -9.02 -11.88
C ARG A 140 2.98 -8.30 -10.77
N LEU A 141 3.56 -8.18 -9.60
CA LEU A 141 2.94 -7.56 -8.43
C LEU A 141 3.90 -6.57 -7.77
N LEU A 142 3.32 -5.56 -7.08
CA LEU A 142 4.09 -4.61 -6.28
C LEU A 142 4.67 -5.29 -5.04
N LYS A 143 5.91 -4.97 -4.67
CA LYS A 143 6.38 -5.22 -3.31
C LYS A 143 5.66 -4.29 -2.33
N ARG A 144 5.57 -4.74 -1.09
CA ARG A 144 4.96 -3.95 -0.01
C ARG A 144 5.84 -2.79 0.37
N VAL A 145 5.32 -1.57 0.23
CA VAL A 145 5.97 -0.33 0.65
C VAL A 145 4.92 0.70 1.02
N THR A 146 5.17 1.50 2.05
CA THR A 146 4.29 2.61 2.44
C THR A 146 5.05 3.92 2.35
N MET A 147 4.42 4.91 1.74
CA MET A 147 4.95 6.26 1.57
C MET A 147 4.08 7.25 2.31
N ILE A 148 4.71 8.22 2.95
CA ILE A 148 4.06 9.42 3.49
C ILE A 148 4.50 10.59 2.63
N ALA A 149 3.56 11.35 2.09
CA ALA A 149 3.84 12.55 1.30
C ALA A 149 3.20 13.78 1.94
N GLU A 150 3.94 14.89 1.91
CA GLU A 150 3.49 16.22 2.31
C GLU A 150 3.79 17.21 1.19
N ASN A 151 2.82 18.07 0.86
CA ASN A 151 2.97 19.04 -0.23
C ASN A 151 3.47 18.39 -1.53
N ASN A 152 2.91 17.25 -1.88
CA ASN A 152 3.27 16.44 -3.05
C ASN A 152 4.71 15.89 -3.04
N SER A 153 5.39 15.82 -1.91
CA SER A 153 6.75 15.29 -1.80
C SER A 153 6.79 14.16 -0.79
N VAL A 154 7.40 13.04 -1.15
CA VAL A 154 7.58 11.90 -0.23
C VAL A 154 8.55 12.29 0.88
N VAL A 155 8.07 12.24 2.13
CA VAL A 155 8.82 12.60 3.34
C VAL A 155 9.11 11.41 4.25
N GLY A 156 8.42 10.29 4.05
CA GLY A 156 8.63 9.06 4.81
C GLY A 156 8.43 7.82 3.93
N VAL A 157 9.24 6.80 4.15
CA VAL A 157 9.15 5.51 3.44
C VAL A 157 9.33 4.39 4.44
N HIS A 158 8.41 3.45 4.45
CA HIS A 158 8.49 2.22 5.23
C HIS A 158 8.72 1.04 4.27
N TYR A 159 9.93 0.54 4.27
CA TYR A 159 10.35 -0.59 3.45
C TYR A 159 11.63 -1.22 4.04
N PRO A 160 11.74 -2.55 4.11
CA PRO A 160 10.65 -3.52 3.95
C PRO A 160 9.70 -3.52 5.17
N ILE A 161 8.46 -3.96 4.97
CA ILE A 161 7.44 -3.98 6.03
C ILE A 161 7.23 -5.40 6.54
N PHE A 162 7.54 -5.64 7.81
CA PHE A 162 7.28 -6.92 8.48
C PHE A 162 7.27 -6.75 10.01
N PRO A 163 6.25 -7.28 10.72
CA PRO A 163 5.02 -7.85 10.18
C PRO A 163 4.12 -6.78 9.52
N SER A 164 3.25 -7.22 8.61
CA SER A 164 2.48 -6.30 7.77
C SER A 164 1.46 -5.44 8.54
N ASP A 165 0.96 -5.93 9.67
CA ASP A 165 0.01 -5.26 10.57
C ASP A 165 0.67 -4.18 11.45
N SER A 166 2.01 -4.10 11.49
CA SER A 166 2.73 -3.02 12.18
C SER A 166 2.78 -1.71 11.39
N ASP A 167 2.37 -1.72 10.13
CA ASP A 167 2.58 -0.63 9.19
C ASP A 167 1.84 0.66 9.58
N ALA A 168 0.54 0.57 9.90
CA ALA A 168 -0.24 1.74 10.30
C ALA A 168 0.33 2.41 11.57
N LYS A 169 0.81 1.60 12.52
CA LYS A 169 1.47 2.12 13.73
C LYS A 169 2.76 2.87 13.41
N TRP A 170 3.58 2.32 12.51
CA TRP A 170 4.78 3.02 12.04
C TRP A 170 4.42 4.39 11.44
N VAL A 171 3.37 4.47 10.60
CA VAL A 171 2.91 5.73 10.02
C VAL A 171 2.49 6.72 11.11
N ILE A 172 1.73 6.28 12.13
CA ILE A 172 1.31 7.12 13.26
C ILE A 172 2.53 7.67 13.99
N ASP A 173 3.52 6.82 14.28
CA ASP A 173 4.74 7.24 14.97
C ASP A 173 5.50 8.30 14.16
N GLN A 174 5.61 8.16 12.82
CA GLN A 174 6.24 9.18 11.97
C GLN A 174 5.46 10.49 11.96
N LEU A 175 4.13 10.44 11.82
CA LEU A 175 3.29 11.64 11.78
C LEU A 175 3.28 12.38 13.12
N SER A 176 3.38 11.68 14.24
CA SER A 176 3.39 12.26 15.59
C SER A 176 4.71 12.96 15.93
N HIS A 177 5.82 12.55 15.34
CA HIS A 177 7.13 13.17 15.56
C HIS A 177 7.42 14.33 14.60
N SER A 178 6.55 14.57 13.61
CA SER A 178 6.68 15.64 12.61
C SER A 178 5.94 16.92 13.00
N VAL A 179 5.55 17.05 14.30
CA VAL A 179 4.85 18.23 14.87
C VAL A 179 5.82 19.11 15.63
#